data_5fcc87bc91ab7dce8c8de5d8c88421b1
#
_entry.id   5fcc87bc91ab7dce8c8de5d8c88421b1
#
_cell.length_a   1.000
_cell.length_b   1.000
_cell.length_c   1.000
_cell.angle_alpha   90.00
_cell.angle_beta   90.00
_cell.angle_gamma   90.00
#
_symmetry.space_group_name_H-M   'P 1'
#
loop_
_entity.id
_entity.type
_entity.pdbx_description
1 polymer ?
#
loop_
_entity_poly.entity_id
_entity_poly.type
_entity_poly.pdbx_seq_one_letter_code
_entity_poly.pdbx_strand_id
1 'polypeptide(L)'
;MRHLRNVLEPLALGAGRLTRDELLMVIGRIAADQSLWRPVVRHDPVRRWYGRLHTSPTLEVWLLGWVGGQDTRLHDHGGSSGAFSVVEGTLGEEYGYVESWTGVRRRTHTAGRMRSFGPGYVHNLGNDGTVQATSIHAYSPPLSTMTYYRTEDTAIVPYETVITCGPDEGIDVEQAAAVGGHLASAGS
;
A
#
# COMPACT_ATOMS: atom_id res chain seq x y z
N MET A 1 -8.58 -9.20 18.67
CA MET A 1 -7.95 -8.27 17.74
C MET A 1 -8.42 -6.85 18.09
N ARG A 2 -7.54 -5.89 18.36
CA ARG A 2 -7.95 -4.49 18.50
C ARG A 2 -8.48 -4.04 17.14
N HIS A 3 -9.68 -3.51 17.08
CA HIS A 3 -10.22 -2.96 15.85
C HIS A 3 -9.37 -1.75 15.43
N LEU A 4 -8.96 -1.71 14.17
CA LEU A 4 -8.17 -0.59 13.61
C LEU A 4 -8.88 0.76 13.82
N ARG A 5 -10.20 0.77 13.84
CA ARG A 5 -11.02 1.94 14.17
C ARG A 5 -10.60 2.59 15.50
N ASN A 6 -10.37 1.80 16.56
CA ASN A 6 -9.95 2.32 17.88
C ASN A 6 -8.55 2.97 17.85
N VAL A 7 -7.74 2.66 16.83
CA VAL A 7 -6.40 3.22 16.62
C VAL A 7 -6.47 4.51 15.81
N LEU A 8 -7.46 4.62 14.90
CA LEU A 8 -7.63 5.79 14.03
C LEU A 8 -8.48 6.90 14.65
N GLU A 9 -9.50 6.56 15.46
CA GLU A 9 -10.37 7.55 16.14
C GLU A 9 -9.59 8.64 16.90
N PRO A 10 -8.53 8.32 17.68
CA PRO A 10 -7.79 9.34 18.42
C PRO A 10 -7.01 10.32 17.54
N LEU A 11 -6.86 10.04 16.23
CA LEU A 11 -6.11 10.90 15.32
C LEU A 11 -6.90 12.17 14.92
N ALA A 12 -8.21 12.24 15.21
CA ALA A 12 -9.07 13.38 14.86
C ALA A 12 -8.92 13.80 13.38
N LEU A 13 -8.89 12.82 12.47
CA LEU A 13 -8.70 13.06 11.04
C LEU A 13 -9.79 13.96 10.47
N GLY A 14 -9.42 14.78 9.49
CA GLY A 14 -10.36 15.64 8.77
C GLY A 14 -11.51 14.86 8.11
N ALA A 15 -12.68 15.51 7.97
CA ALA A 15 -13.86 14.89 7.36
C ALA A 15 -13.77 14.79 5.82
N GLY A 16 -12.72 15.37 5.22
CA GLY A 16 -12.49 15.38 3.77
C GLY A 16 -11.29 14.55 3.34
N ARG A 17 -10.69 14.94 2.24
CA ARG A 17 -9.42 14.37 1.76
C ARG A 17 -8.32 14.63 2.79
N LEU A 18 -7.63 13.59 3.23
CA LEU A 18 -6.55 13.70 4.20
C LEU A 18 -5.31 14.34 3.55
N THR A 19 -4.62 15.11 4.35
CA THR A 19 -3.31 15.67 4.01
C THR A 19 -2.23 14.58 4.05
N ARG A 20 -1.08 14.87 3.44
CA ARG A 20 0.07 13.94 3.49
C ARG A 20 0.57 13.70 4.91
N ASP A 21 0.49 14.70 5.79
CA ASP A 21 0.90 14.57 7.19
C ASP A 21 -0.08 13.70 7.99
N GLU A 22 -1.39 13.84 7.74
CA GLU A 22 -2.40 12.95 8.33
C GLU A 22 -2.22 11.50 7.86
N LEU A 23 -1.91 11.28 6.57
CA LEU A 23 -1.58 9.95 6.05
C LEU A 23 -0.33 9.37 6.71
N LEU A 24 0.72 10.15 6.93
CA LEU A 24 1.91 9.73 7.70
C LEU A 24 1.57 9.38 9.14
N MET A 25 0.70 10.15 9.80
CA MET A 25 0.22 9.82 11.15
C MET A 25 -0.54 8.49 11.18
N VAL A 26 -1.44 8.27 10.20
CA VAL A 26 -2.19 7.02 10.07
C VAL A 26 -1.26 5.82 9.96
N ILE A 27 -0.38 5.81 8.96
CA ILE A 27 0.51 4.65 8.76
C ILE A 27 1.52 4.48 9.90
N GLY A 28 2.02 5.58 10.48
CA GLY A 28 2.93 5.52 11.62
C GLY A 28 2.27 4.88 12.85
N ARG A 29 0.99 5.20 13.08
CA ARG A 29 0.22 4.62 14.18
C ARG A 29 -0.04 3.13 13.99
N ILE A 30 -0.39 2.72 12.76
CA ILE A 30 -0.62 1.32 12.42
C ILE A 30 0.70 0.53 12.45
N ALA A 31 1.77 1.07 11.88
CA ALA A 31 3.08 0.44 11.85
C ALA A 31 3.65 0.17 13.25
N ALA A 32 3.41 1.09 14.20
CA ALA A 32 3.86 0.96 15.58
C ALA A 32 3.14 -0.16 16.37
N ASP A 33 1.91 -0.50 16.00
CA ASP A 33 1.16 -1.57 16.67
C ASP A 33 1.15 -2.85 15.81
N GLN A 34 2.17 -3.68 15.99
CA GLN A 34 2.32 -4.93 15.24
C GLN A 34 1.13 -5.89 15.40
N SER A 35 0.33 -5.76 16.46
CA SER A 35 -0.85 -6.61 16.66
C SER A 35 -1.95 -6.38 15.62
N LEU A 36 -1.93 -5.25 14.91
CA LEU A 36 -2.90 -4.89 13.89
C LEU A 36 -2.63 -5.56 12.53
N TRP A 37 -1.39 -5.83 12.20
CA TRP A 37 -1.01 -6.27 10.85
C TRP A 37 -0.21 -7.58 10.83
N ARG A 38 0.66 -7.84 11.82
CA ARG A 38 1.54 -9.01 11.81
C ARG A 38 0.81 -10.37 11.80
N PRO A 39 -0.33 -10.56 12.51
CA PRO A 39 -1.06 -11.81 12.45
C PRO A 39 -1.74 -12.12 11.13
N VAL A 40 -1.95 -11.09 10.28
CA VAL A 40 -2.73 -11.22 9.05
C VAL A 40 -1.90 -11.20 7.78
N VAL A 41 -0.68 -10.64 7.82
CA VAL A 41 0.19 -10.59 6.63
C VAL A 41 0.52 -12.00 6.11
N ARG A 42 0.60 -12.10 4.79
CA ARG A 42 1.04 -13.30 4.06
C ARG A 42 2.13 -12.94 3.07
N HIS A 43 2.97 -13.90 2.75
CA HIS A 43 3.99 -13.79 1.71
C HIS A 43 3.81 -14.94 0.74
N ASP A 44 3.21 -14.65 -0.41
CA ASP A 44 2.90 -15.67 -1.43
C ASP A 44 3.97 -15.62 -2.52
N PRO A 45 4.67 -16.74 -2.81
CA PRO A 45 5.73 -16.76 -3.81
C PRO A 45 5.21 -16.68 -5.25
N VAL A 46 3.93 -16.94 -5.49
CA VAL A 46 3.34 -16.95 -6.83
C VAL A 46 2.82 -15.58 -7.21
N ARG A 47 2.15 -14.90 -6.28
CA ARG A 47 1.56 -13.57 -6.49
C ARG A 47 1.84 -12.69 -5.28
N ARG A 48 2.15 -11.41 -5.53
CA ARG A 48 2.26 -10.44 -4.43
C ARG A 48 0.96 -10.42 -3.64
N TRP A 49 1.07 -10.71 -2.34
CA TRP A 49 -0.09 -10.70 -1.46
C TRP A 49 -0.37 -9.29 -0.94
N TYR A 50 -1.63 -8.95 -0.86
CA TYR A 50 -2.11 -7.72 -0.21
C TYR A 50 -3.48 -7.95 0.41
N GLY A 51 -3.75 -7.25 1.50
CA GLY A 51 -5.01 -7.29 2.22
C GLY A 51 -5.43 -5.90 2.69
N ARG A 52 -6.71 -5.60 2.58
CA ARG A 52 -7.25 -4.32 3.02
C ARG A 52 -7.49 -4.33 4.52
N LEU A 53 -6.79 -3.44 5.25
CA LEU A 53 -6.92 -3.27 6.69
C LEU A 53 -8.07 -2.33 7.07
N HIS A 54 -8.35 -1.32 6.23
CA HIS A 54 -9.39 -0.31 6.49
C HIS A 54 -9.91 0.28 5.20
N THR A 55 -11.21 0.63 5.22
CA THR A 55 -11.83 1.45 4.19
C THR A 55 -12.89 2.36 4.80
N SER A 56 -12.95 3.59 4.31
CA SER A 56 -13.95 4.60 4.60
C SER A 56 -14.13 5.51 3.38
N PRO A 57 -15.09 6.44 3.34
CA PRO A 57 -15.21 7.38 2.22
C PRO A 57 -13.98 8.26 1.96
N THR A 58 -13.11 8.44 2.95
CA THR A 58 -11.96 9.35 2.87
C THR A 58 -10.61 8.67 2.97
N LEU A 59 -10.56 7.40 3.38
CA LEU A 59 -9.30 6.69 3.67
C LEU A 59 -9.44 5.21 3.37
N GLU A 60 -8.46 4.64 2.69
CA GLU A 60 -8.24 3.20 2.69
C GLU A 60 -6.80 2.86 3.12
N VAL A 61 -6.62 1.70 3.73
CA VAL A 61 -5.33 1.21 4.20
C VAL A 61 -5.13 -0.22 3.77
N TRP A 62 -3.96 -0.49 3.20
CA TRP A 62 -3.55 -1.78 2.67
C TRP A 62 -2.29 -2.29 3.33
N LEU A 63 -2.23 -3.60 3.51
CA LEU A 63 -1.06 -4.35 3.96
C LEU A 63 -0.56 -5.21 2.79
N LEU A 64 0.72 -5.09 2.46
CA LEU A 64 1.35 -5.81 1.35
C LEU A 64 2.48 -6.69 1.88
N GLY A 65 2.50 -7.95 1.43
CA GLY A 65 3.60 -8.88 1.66
C GLY A 65 4.37 -9.13 0.36
N TRP A 66 5.69 -9.09 0.44
CA TRP A 66 6.60 -9.12 -0.69
C TRP A 66 7.59 -10.28 -0.55
N VAL A 67 7.70 -11.08 -1.59
CA VAL A 67 8.78 -12.06 -1.77
C VAL A 67 9.77 -11.50 -2.79
N GLY A 68 11.01 -11.97 -2.79
CA GLY A 68 12.02 -11.52 -3.73
C GLY A 68 11.59 -11.60 -5.20
N GLY A 69 11.88 -10.57 -5.97
CA GLY A 69 11.50 -10.43 -7.37
C GLY A 69 10.09 -9.89 -7.63
N GLN A 70 9.31 -9.58 -6.60
CA GLN A 70 7.97 -8.98 -6.76
C GLN A 70 8.05 -7.46 -6.79
N ASP A 71 7.29 -6.83 -7.69
CA ASP A 71 7.16 -5.38 -7.83
C ASP A 71 5.73 -4.94 -8.16
N THR A 72 5.47 -3.62 -8.19
CA THR A 72 4.16 -3.05 -8.51
C THR A 72 4.03 -2.60 -9.97
N ARG A 73 5.08 -2.65 -10.75
CA ARG A 73 5.22 -1.86 -11.99
C ARG A 73 5.15 -0.34 -11.71
N LEU A 74 5.56 0.47 -12.65
CA LEU A 74 5.51 1.93 -12.52
C LEU A 74 4.06 2.42 -12.68
N HIS A 75 3.47 3.08 -11.67
CA HIS A 75 2.06 3.47 -11.64
C HIS A 75 1.82 4.74 -10.84
N ASP A 76 0.68 5.39 -11.11
CA ASP A 76 0.10 6.45 -10.28
C ASP A 76 -1.08 5.94 -9.42
N HIS A 77 -1.77 6.83 -8.77
CA HIS A 77 -2.82 6.53 -7.80
C HIS A 77 -4.15 7.26 -8.12
N GLY A 78 -4.40 7.56 -9.40
CA GLY A 78 -5.66 8.14 -9.88
C GLY A 78 -6.07 9.43 -9.19
N GLY A 79 -5.12 10.28 -8.82
CA GLY A 79 -5.39 11.55 -8.13
C GLY A 79 -5.49 11.45 -6.62
N SER A 80 -5.33 10.27 -6.01
CA SER A 80 -5.21 10.11 -4.56
C SER A 80 -3.84 10.56 -4.08
N SER A 81 -3.80 11.19 -2.89
CA SER A 81 -2.57 11.28 -2.11
C SER A 81 -2.34 9.98 -1.36
N GLY A 82 -1.09 9.62 -1.14
CA GLY A 82 -0.77 8.40 -0.43
C GLY A 82 0.38 8.54 0.55
N ALA A 83 0.51 7.54 1.40
CA ALA A 83 1.69 7.31 2.21
C ALA A 83 1.92 5.82 2.38
N PHE A 84 3.19 5.42 2.55
CA PHE A 84 3.53 4.04 2.90
C PHE A 84 4.63 3.97 3.95
N SER A 85 4.68 2.84 4.64
CA SER A 85 5.74 2.46 5.57
C SER A 85 6.23 1.06 5.24
N VAL A 86 7.53 0.86 5.15
CA VAL A 86 8.12 -0.48 5.22
C VAL A 86 8.20 -0.86 6.69
N VAL A 87 7.54 -1.95 7.09
CA VAL A 87 7.48 -2.40 8.49
C VAL A 87 8.37 -3.61 8.74
N GLU A 88 8.70 -4.38 7.70
CA GLU A 88 9.66 -5.48 7.73
C GLU A 88 10.43 -5.54 6.41
N GLY A 89 11.70 -5.93 6.47
CA GLY A 89 12.55 -6.08 5.30
C GLY A 89 12.98 -4.76 4.64
N THR A 90 13.19 -4.81 3.35
CA THR A 90 13.68 -3.68 2.54
C THR A 90 12.99 -3.69 1.17
N LEU A 91 12.57 -2.52 0.69
CA LEU A 91 12.00 -2.33 -0.63
C LEU A 91 12.82 -1.29 -1.42
N GLY A 92 13.03 -1.56 -2.70
CA GLY A 92 13.48 -0.59 -3.68
C GLY A 92 12.30 0.24 -4.19
N GLU A 93 12.54 1.49 -4.54
CA GLU A 93 11.56 2.35 -5.18
C GLU A 93 12.18 3.07 -6.38
N GLU A 94 11.55 2.89 -7.52
CA GLU A 94 11.73 3.77 -8.67
C GLU A 94 10.59 4.81 -8.64
N TYR A 95 10.90 6.10 -8.81
CA TYR A 95 9.89 7.14 -8.69
C TYR A 95 10.15 8.36 -9.57
N GLY A 96 9.08 9.03 -9.92
CA GLY A 96 9.09 10.26 -10.69
C GLY A 96 7.76 11.01 -10.59
N TYR A 97 7.56 11.94 -11.51
CA TYR A 97 6.32 12.70 -11.63
C TYR A 97 5.92 12.76 -13.11
N VAL A 98 4.63 12.63 -13.39
CA VAL A 98 4.09 12.59 -14.76
C VAL A 98 4.53 13.80 -15.60
N GLU A 99 4.69 14.97 -14.98
CA GLU A 99 5.08 16.20 -15.66
C GLU A 99 6.60 16.46 -15.66
N SER A 100 7.40 15.51 -15.15
CA SER A 100 8.84 15.67 -15.00
C SER A 100 9.59 14.96 -16.12
N TRP A 101 10.37 15.70 -16.89
CA TRP A 101 11.30 15.18 -17.92
C TRP A 101 12.63 14.67 -17.33
N THR A 102 12.74 14.55 -16.00
CA THR A 102 13.99 14.13 -15.33
C THR A 102 14.15 12.63 -15.22
N GLY A 103 13.25 11.84 -15.82
CA GLY A 103 13.26 10.39 -15.74
C GLY A 103 12.92 9.85 -14.35
N VAL A 104 13.16 8.56 -14.16
CA VAL A 104 12.90 7.83 -12.93
C VAL A 104 14.14 7.89 -12.04
N ARG A 105 13.95 8.19 -10.76
CA ARG A 105 14.96 8.14 -9.71
C ARG A 105 14.80 6.87 -8.90
N ARG A 106 15.87 6.43 -8.23
CA ARG A 106 15.85 5.24 -7.38
C ARG A 106 16.21 5.57 -5.93
N ARG A 107 15.62 4.84 -4.99
CA ARG A 107 15.96 4.87 -3.57
C ARG A 107 15.55 3.56 -2.89
N THR A 108 16.03 3.38 -1.66
CA THR A 108 15.76 2.19 -0.86
C THR A 108 15.05 2.59 0.44
N HIS A 109 14.09 1.77 0.85
CA HIS A 109 13.35 1.92 2.09
C HIS A 109 13.57 0.68 2.96
N THR A 110 14.19 0.87 4.10
CA THR A 110 14.33 -0.17 5.13
C THR A 110 13.20 -0.08 6.13
N ALA A 111 13.00 -1.12 6.93
CA ALA A 111 12.00 -1.14 8.01
C ALA A 111 12.06 0.13 8.89
N GLY A 112 10.91 0.70 9.21
CA GLY A 112 10.74 1.96 9.92
C GLY A 112 10.74 3.21 9.01
N ARG A 113 11.05 3.10 7.74
CA ARG A 113 10.98 4.24 6.80
C ARG A 113 9.55 4.45 6.31
N MET A 114 9.13 5.72 6.36
CA MET A 114 7.83 6.17 5.86
C MET A 114 7.99 7.21 4.77
N ARG A 115 7.02 7.25 3.86
CA ARG A 115 6.97 8.20 2.76
C ARG A 115 5.55 8.62 2.48
N SER A 116 5.33 9.92 2.20
CA SER A 116 4.07 10.42 1.65
C SER A 116 4.30 11.06 0.29
N PHE A 117 3.25 11.07 -0.52
CA PHE A 117 3.25 11.62 -1.86
C PHE A 117 1.89 12.22 -2.21
N GLY A 118 1.88 13.17 -3.13
CA GLY A 118 0.66 13.79 -3.67
C GLY A 118 0.22 13.16 -4.98
N PRO A 119 -0.88 13.66 -5.57
CA PRO A 119 -1.29 13.32 -6.92
C PRO A 119 -0.19 13.57 -7.95
N GLY A 120 -0.17 12.79 -9.01
CA GLY A 120 0.86 12.88 -10.06
C GLY A 120 2.21 12.23 -9.71
N TYR A 121 2.35 11.70 -8.50
CA TYR A 121 3.49 10.87 -8.14
C TYR A 121 3.37 9.49 -8.78
N VAL A 122 4.40 9.09 -9.48
CA VAL A 122 4.50 7.80 -10.17
C VAL A 122 5.62 7.00 -9.52
N HIS A 123 5.35 5.76 -9.14
CA HIS A 123 6.39 4.91 -8.58
C HIS A 123 6.21 3.43 -8.92
N ASN A 124 7.31 2.68 -8.78
CA ASN A 124 7.36 1.24 -8.72
C ASN A 124 8.05 0.85 -7.42
N LEU A 125 7.38 0.10 -6.56
CA LEU A 125 7.96 -0.53 -5.38
C LEU A 125 8.28 -1.98 -5.69
N GLY A 126 9.43 -2.46 -5.25
CA GLY A 126 9.84 -3.85 -5.45
C GLY A 126 10.72 -4.39 -4.34
N ASN A 127 10.70 -5.70 -4.18
CA ASN A 127 11.64 -6.42 -3.33
C ASN A 127 12.74 -7.04 -4.20
N ASP A 128 13.84 -6.32 -4.38
CA ASP A 128 15.00 -6.79 -5.16
C ASP A 128 15.89 -7.76 -4.35
N GLY A 129 15.57 -7.99 -3.07
CA GLY A 129 16.33 -8.86 -2.19
C GLY A 129 15.78 -10.29 -2.14
N THR A 130 16.38 -11.10 -1.27
CA THR A 130 15.96 -12.49 -0.99
C THR A 130 15.13 -12.62 0.27
N VAL A 131 15.16 -11.61 1.14
CA VAL A 131 14.41 -11.57 2.40
C VAL A 131 13.02 -11.00 2.13
N GLN A 132 12.00 -11.62 2.73
CA GLN A 132 10.64 -11.11 2.65
C GLN A 132 10.55 -9.69 3.22
N ALA A 133 9.65 -8.89 2.67
CA ALA A 133 9.36 -7.54 3.16
C ALA A 133 7.85 -7.38 3.37
N THR A 134 7.49 -6.42 4.23
CA THR A 134 6.11 -6.06 4.53
C THR A 134 5.98 -4.55 4.51
N SER A 135 4.92 -4.03 3.88
CA SER A 135 4.62 -2.60 3.85
C SER A 135 3.15 -2.31 4.10
N ILE A 136 2.88 -1.14 4.68
CA ILE A 136 1.54 -0.61 4.94
C ILE A 136 1.38 0.63 4.08
N HIS A 137 0.27 0.73 3.37
CA HIS A 137 -0.06 1.81 2.45
C HIS A 137 -1.39 2.44 2.83
N ALA A 138 -1.49 3.77 2.77
CA ALA A 138 -2.72 4.51 3.00
C ALA A 138 -2.95 5.50 1.85
N TYR A 139 -4.21 5.62 1.41
CA TYR A 139 -4.61 6.50 0.31
C TYR A 139 -5.83 7.34 0.70
N SER A 140 -5.83 8.61 0.28
CA SER A 140 -6.95 9.51 0.47
C SER A 140 -7.16 10.43 -0.76
N PRO A 141 -8.38 10.43 -1.36
CA PRO A 141 -9.45 9.46 -1.11
C PRO A 141 -9.02 8.04 -1.45
N PRO A 142 -9.87 7.02 -1.19
CA PRO A 142 -9.63 5.65 -1.67
C PRO A 142 -9.31 5.61 -3.17
N LEU A 143 -8.48 4.65 -3.57
CA LEU A 143 -8.10 4.45 -4.97
C LEU A 143 -9.33 4.15 -5.82
N SER A 144 -9.47 4.85 -6.94
CA SER A 144 -10.54 4.61 -7.92
C SER A 144 -9.99 4.21 -9.28
N THR A 145 -8.79 4.68 -9.60
CA THR A 145 -8.09 4.34 -10.84
C THR A 145 -6.59 4.24 -10.57
N MET A 146 -5.90 3.51 -11.41
CA MET A 146 -4.43 3.47 -11.46
C MET A 146 -4.00 3.52 -12.92
N THR A 147 -3.05 4.38 -13.24
CA THR A 147 -2.42 4.42 -14.56
C THR A 147 -1.03 3.82 -14.46
N TYR A 148 -0.74 2.88 -15.35
CA TYR A 148 0.58 2.27 -15.49
C TYR A 148 1.40 3.00 -16.53
N TYR A 149 2.70 3.11 -16.25
CA TYR A 149 3.65 3.87 -17.05
C TYR A 149 4.83 3.01 -17.47
N ARG A 150 5.45 3.38 -18.57
CA ARG A 150 6.78 2.91 -18.99
C ARG A 150 7.70 4.10 -19.17
N THR A 151 8.99 3.86 -19.15
CA THR A 151 10.00 4.86 -19.48
C THR A 151 10.35 4.75 -20.97
N GLU A 152 10.27 5.87 -21.69
CA GLU A 152 10.76 6.02 -23.05
C GLU A 152 11.84 7.12 -23.02
N ASP A 153 13.11 6.74 -23.22
CA ASP A 153 14.27 7.59 -22.96
C ASP A 153 14.25 8.14 -21.51
N THR A 154 13.91 9.43 -21.36
CA THR A 154 13.74 10.08 -20.05
C THR A 154 12.31 10.39 -19.70
N ALA A 155 11.36 10.14 -20.62
CA ALA A 155 9.95 10.41 -20.42
C ALA A 155 9.25 9.26 -19.70
N ILE A 156 8.30 9.59 -18.82
CA ILE A 156 7.36 8.65 -18.19
C ILE A 156 6.07 8.69 -19.01
N VAL A 157 5.77 7.61 -19.73
CA VAL A 157 4.67 7.55 -20.70
C VAL A 157 3.59 6.58 -20.22
N PRO A 158 2.31 7.01 -20.11
CA PRO A 158 1.22 6.13 -19.76
C PRO A 158 0.95 5.12 -20.86
N TYR A 159 0.59 3.88 -20.50
CA TYR A 159 0.21 2.85 -21.46
C TYR A 159 -1.09 2.11 -21.09
N GLU A 160 -1.52 2.16 -19.85
CA GLU A 160 -2.73 1.47 -19.39
C GLU A 160 -3.34 2.21 -18.21
N THR A 161 -4.66 2.40 -18.20
CA THR A 161 -5.39 2.90 -17.02
C THR A 161 -6.46 1.87 -16.66
N VAL A 162 -6.47 1.46 -15.40
CA VAL A 162 -7.46 0.52 -14.86
C VAL A 162 -8.34 1.20 -13.81
N ILE A 163 -9.61 0.80 -13.78
CA ILE A 163 -10.50 1.11 -12.66
C ILE A 163 -10.18 0.11 -11.57
N THR A 164 -9.93 0.58 -10.35
CA THR A 164 -9.55 -0.30 -9.25
C THR A 164 -10.39 -0.02 -8.01
N CYS A 165 -10.68 -1.07 -7.27
CA CYS A 165 -11.24 -0.98 -5.92
C CYS A 165 -10.14 -1.11 -4.85
N GLY A 166 -8.89 -0.97 -5.26
CA GLY A 166 -7.70 -1.13 -4.42
C GLY A 166 -6.47 -1.51 -5.26
N PRO A 167 -5.30 -1.71 -4.67
CA PRO A 167 -4.09 -2.09 -5.38
C PRO A 167 -4.20 -3.53 -5.89
N ASP A 168 -4.72 -3.72 -7.10
CA ASP A 168 -5.04 -5.00 -7.72
C ASP A 168 -6.08 -5.83 -6.91
N GLU A 169 -6.86 -6.70 -7.45
CA GLU A 169 -7.95 -7.48 -6.82
C GLU A 169 -7.56 -8.15 -5.49
N GLY A 170 -7.52 -7.38 -4.40
CA GLY A 170 -7.09 -7.83 -3.08
C GLY A 170 -8.19 -8.49 -2.27
N ILE A 171 -7.78 -9.40 -1.41
CA ILE A 171 -8.67 -10.05 -0.45
C ILE A 171 -8.95 -9.07 0.69
N ASP A 172 -10.23 -8.82 1.00
CA ASP A 172 -10.63 -8.11 2.21
C ASP A 172 -10.27 -8.97 3.42
N VAL A 173 -9.37 -8.48 4.27
CA VAL A 173 -8.86 -9.24 5.42
C VAL A 173 -9.97 -9.55 6.42
N GLU A 174 -11.00 -8.69 6.54
CA GLU A 174 -12.16 -8.96 7.38
C GLU A 174 -13.00 -10.12 6.84
N GLN A 175 -13.16 -10.23 5.52
CA GLN A 175 -13.85 -11.36 4.89
C GLN A 175 -13.03 -12.66 4.97
N ALA A 176 -11.72 -12.60 4.84
CA ALA A 176 -10.84 -13.77 4.96
C ALA A 176 -10.83 -14.35 6.39
N ALA A 177 -10.91 -13.49 7.41
CA ALA A 177 -11.02 -13.93 8.81
C ALA A 177 -12.37 -14.62 9.11
N ALA A 178 -13.46 -14.18 8.48
CA ALA A 178 -14.78 -14.79 8.63
C ALA A 178 -14.86 -16.18 7.99
N VAL A 179 -14.21 -16.40 6.84
CA VAL A 179 -14.18 -17.70 6.15
C VAL A 179 -13.28 -18.71 6.89
N GLY A 180 -12.15 -18.26 7.47
CA GLY A 180 -11.26 -19.13 8.26
C GLY A 180 -11.87 -19.64 9.56
N GLY A 181 -12.79 -18.87 10.17
CA GLY A 181 -13.51 -19.26 11.39
C GLY A 181 -14.56 -20.36 11.16
N HIS A 182 -15.04 -20.55 9.94
CA HIS A 182 -16.08 -21.55 9.65
C HIS A 182 -15.55 -22.95 9.33
N LEU A 183 -14.25 -23.07 9.00
CA LEU A 183 -13.60 -24.37 8.72
C LEU A 183 -13.04 -25.08 9.96
N ALA A 184 -12.97 -24.40 11.11
CA ALA A 184 -12.47 -24.98 12.35
C ALA A 184 -13.55 -25.66 13.22
N SER A 185 -14.84 -25.61 12.85
CA SER A 185 -15.96 -26.16 13.64
C SER A 185 -16.63 -27.40 13.03
N ALA A 186 -16.09 -27.98 11.97
CA ALA A 186 -16.65 -29.17 11.30
C ALA A 186 -15.74 -30.40 11.41
N GLY A 187 -15.10 -30.61 12.56
CA GLY A 187 -14.24 -31.77 12.82
C GLY A 187 -14.31 -32.19 14.29
N SER A 188 -15.45 -32.77 14.67
CA SER A 188 -15.59 -33.60 15.91
C SER A 188 -16.56 -34.72 15.60
#